data_1c5b6828d6581ab4cea963d8459bb113
#
_entry.id   1c5b6828d6581ab4cea963d8459bb113
#
_cell.length_a   1.000
_cell.length_b   1.000
_cell.length_c   1.000
_cell.angle_alpha   90.00
_cell.angle_beta   90.00
_cell.angle_gamma   90.00
#
_symmetry.space_group_name_H-M   'P 1'
#
loop_
_entity.id
_entity.type
_entity.pdbx_description
1 polymer ?
#
loop_
_entity_poly.entity_id
_entity_poly.type
_entity_poly.pdbx_seq_one_letter_code
_entity_poly.pdbx_strand_id
1 'polypeptide(L)'
;MAAAVPSSPSIGLCVPTLNAGALWRDWLVRTQPAAKHFRVLVVDSSSDDETAAIARDFGCELLVIERCDFDHGGTRQRALHYLSDCDIVIFLTQDALIADQDALAQLVAAFDDPGVGAAFGRQLPHPDASPIAAHARYFNYPDESRVVATADIPRLGIKTAFLSNSFAAYRREALISAGGFPEGTILSEDMIAGARLLKAGWKLAYCAEACALHSHNYSLVEEFQRYFDIGVLHHREAWLLDWLGRAEGEGGRFVRSELSYLWRRAPWRLPEAGLRTLLKYAGYRLGKSEARLPLGVKRRLSMHKHFWL
;
A
#
# COMPACT_ATOMS: atom_id res chain seq x y z
N MET A 1 -24.31 12.13 35.81
CA MET A 1 -24.07 11.08 34.80
C MET A 1 -22.54 10.97 34.65
N ALA A 2 -21.94 9.87 35.04
CA ALA A 2 -20.51 9.65 34.83
C ALA A 2 -20.30 9.50 33.29
N ALA A 3 -19.41 10.29 32.71
CA ALA A 3 -19.00 10.09 31.34
C ALA A 3 -18.41 8.69 31.24
N ALA A 4 -18.93 7.86 30.33
CA ALA A 4 -18.35 6.56 30.06
C ALA A 4 -16.88 6.77 29.62
N VAL A 5 -15.95 6.12 30.30
CA VAL A 5 -14.55 6.07 29.88
C VAL A 5 -14.57 5.47 28.48
N PRO A 6 -14.02 6.14 27.45
CA PRO A 6 -13.99 5.57 26.12
C PRO A 6 -13.23 4.23 26.20
N SER A 7 -13.89 3.14 25.82
CA SER A 7 -13.23 1.84 25.68
C SER A 7 -12.14 1.96 24.63
N SER A 8 -10.98 1.33 24.85
CA SER A 8 -9.95 1.24 23.80
C SER A 8 -10.55 0.66 22.53
N PRO A 9 -10.20 1.19 21.34
CA PRO A 9 -10.79 0.73 20.09
C PRO A 9 -10.49 -0.76 19.85
N SER A 10 -11.48 -1.48 19.32
CA SER A 10 -11.29 -2.84 18.84
C SER A 10 -10.50 -2.84 17.53
N ILE A 11 -9.47 -3.69 17.43
CA ILE A 11 -8.52 -3.66 16.32
C ILE A 11 -8.49 -5.01 15.61
N GLY A 12 -8.64 -4.98 14.28
CA GLY A 12 -8.39 -6.09 13.37
C GLY A 12 -7.11 -5.86 12.58
N LEU A 13 -6.35 -6.93 12.34
CA LEU A 13 -5.20 -6.97 11.44
C LEU A 13 -5.49 -7.96 10.33
N CYS A 14 -5.44 -7.51 9.09
CA CYS A 14 -5.67 -8.34 7.91
C CYS A 14 -4.41 -8.44 7.04
N VAL A 15 -4.08 -9.65 6.61
CA VAL A 15 -3.02 -9.92 5.65
C VAL A 15 -3.55 -10.82 4.52
N PRO A 16 -3.66 -10.31 3.28
CA PRO A 16 -3.89 -11.13 2.11
C PRO A 16 -2.64 -11.95 1.79
N THR A 17 -2.82 -13.26 1.52
CA THR A 17 -1.71 -14.17 1.23
C THR A 17 -1.94 -14.98 -0.05
N LEU A 18 -0.83 -15.28 -0.72
CA LEU A 18 -0.72 -16.29 -1.77
C LEU A 18 0.71 -16.82 -1.79
N ASN A 19 0.90 -18.11 -1.45
CA ASN A 19 2.21 -18.77 -1.45
C ASN A 19 3.28 -17.89 -0.76
N ALA A 20 3.06 -17.58 0.51
CA ALA A 20 3.87 -16.61 1.25
C ALA A 20 5.31 -17.09 1.51
N GLY A 21 5.56 -18.39 1.36
CA GLY A 21 6.89 -18.98 1.32
C GLY A 21 7.69 -18.85 2.62
N ALA A 22 9.01 -18.73 2.47
CA ALA A 22 9.94 -18.80 3.59
C ALA A 22 9.82 -17.64 4.60
N LEU A 23 9.40 -16.46 4.15
CA LEU A 23 9.26 -15.28 5.03
C LEU A 23 8.01 -15.34 5.91
N TRP A 24 7.04 -16.21 5.61
CA TRP A 24 5.75 -16.23 6.28
C TRP A 24 5.84 -16.52 7.77
N ARG A 25 6.64 -17.50 8.16
CA ARG A 25 6.84 -17.82 9.58
C ARG A 25 7.52 -16.67 10.34
N ASP A 26 8.51 -16.01 9.73
CA ASP A 26 9.19 -14.83 10.32
C ASP A 26 8.21 -13.66 10.46
N TRP A 27 7.35 -13.44 9.46
CA TRP A 27 6.28 -12.45 9.51
C TRP A 27 5.37 -12.67 10.73
N LEU A 28 4.88 -13.90 10.92
CA LEU A 28 4.00 -14.24 12.04
C LEU A 28 4.71 -14.10 13.40
N VAL A 29 5.94 -14.60 13.53
CA VAL A 29 6.73 -14.48 14.77
C VAL A 29 6.96 -13.03 15.16
N ARG A 30 7.20 -12.15 14.21
CA ARG A 30 7.38 -10.71 14.46
C ARG A 30 6.08 -10.00 14.78
N THR A 31 5.02 -10.32 14.05
CA THR A 31 3.75 -9.57 14.12
C THR A 31 2.88 -9.99 15.29
N GLN A 32 2.87 -11.28 15.65
CA GLN A 32 1.97 -11.83 16.67
C GLN A 32 2.11 -11.18 18.04
N PRO A 33 3.32 -10.91 18.60
CA PRO A 33 3.45 -10.22 19.89
C PRO A 33 2.88 -8.81 19.87
N ALA A 34 3.12 -8.06 18.76
CA ALA A 34 2.60 -6.70 18.57
C ALA A 34 1.06 -6.68 18.41
N ALA A 35 0.50 -7.75 17.83
CA ALA A 35 -0.92 -7.93 17.58
C ALA A 35 -1.63 -8.78 18.67
N LYS A 36 -1.05 -8.96 19.85
CA LYS A 36 -1.54 -9.87 20.90
C LYS A 36 -3.02 -9.68 21.28
N HIS A 37 -3.53 -8.47 21.16
CA HIS A 37 -4.91 -8.11 21.52
C HIS A 37 -5.77 -7.81 20.27
N PHE A 38 -5.28 -8.10 19.07
CA PHE A 38 -5.97 -7.86 17.81
C PHE A 38 -6.60 -9.15 17.29
N ARG A 39 -7.67 -9.02 16.55
CA ARG A 39 -8.13 -10.09 15.68
C ARG A 39 -7.22 -10.15 14.45
N VAL A 40 -6.55 -11.27 14.24
CA VAL A 40 -5.64 -11.44 13.10
C VAL A 40 -6.31 -12.31 12.06
N LEU A 41 -6.66 -11.71 10.92
CA LEU A 41 -7.29 -12.36 9.77
C LEU A 41 -6.29 -12.55 8.63
N VAL A 42 -6.09 -13.78 8.22
CA VAL A 42 -5.39 -14.15 6.98
C VAL A 42 -6.42 -14.40 5.89
N VAL A 43 -6.35 -13.67 4.78
CA VAL A 43 -7.16 -13.94 3.59
C VAL A 43 -6.28 -14.66 2.58
N ASP A 44 -6.40 -15.98 2.53
CA ASP A 44 -5.57 -16.84 1.69
C ASP A 44 -6.22 -17.09 0.34
N SER A 45 -5.51 -16.78 -0.73
CA SER A 45 -5.98 -16.95 -2.12
C SER A 45 -5.69 -18.36 -2.65
N SER A 46 -6.07 -19.40 -1.90
CA SER A 46 -5.85 -20.81 -2.24
C SER A 46 -4.37 -21.13 -2.47
N SER A 47 -3.52 -20.84 -1.47
CA SER A 47 -2.08 -21.19 -1.52
C SER A 47 -1.86 -22.68 -1.70
N ASP A 48 -0.85 -23.05 -2.51
CA ASP A 48 -0.45 -24.45 -2.75
C ASP A 48 0.63 -24.91 -1.75
N ASP A 49 1.20 -23.98 -0.99
CA ASP A 49 2.22 -24.24 0.03
C ASP A 49 1.64 -24.30 1.45
N GLU A 50 2.48 -24.33 2.46
CA GLU A 50 2.08 -24.41 3.87
C GLU A 50 1.50 -23.10 4.44
N THR A 51 1.30 -22.04 3.64
CA THR A 51 0.88 -20.71 4.11
C THR A 51 -0.36 -20.77 5.00
N ALA A 52 -1.43 -21.41 4.53
CA ALA A 52 -2.69 -21.51 5.28
C ALA A 52 -2.56 -22.40 6.54
N ALA A 53 -1.76 -23.48 6.48
CA ALA A 53 -1.54 -24.36 7.62
C ALA A 53 -0.78 -23.62 8.73
N ILE A 54 0.31 -22.94 8.38
CA ILE A 54 1.12 -22.17 9.32
C ILE A 54 0.27 -21.05 9.97
N ALA A 55 -0.59 -20.37 9.21
CA ALA A 55 -1.47 -19.34 9.77
C ALA A 55 -2.39 -19.90 10.86
N ARG A 56 -2.97 -21.11 10.66
CA ARG A 56 -3.80 -21.80 11.67
C ARG A 56 -3.01 -22.17 12.91
N ASP A 57 -1.79 -22.69 12.73
CA ASP A 57 -0.90 -23.09 13.84
C ASP A 57 -0.56 -21.88 14.74
N PHE A 58 -0.48 -20.69 14.16
CA PHE A 58 -0.28 -19.44 14.88
C PHE A 58 -1.59 -18.82 15.43
N GLY A 59 -2.74 -19.51 15.31
CA GLY A 59 -4.02 -19.07 15.85
C GLY A 59 -4.67 -17.92 15.09
N CYS A 60 -4.29 -17.68 13.83
CA CYS A 60 -4.94 -16.69 12.99
C CYS A 60 -6.32 -17.16 12.52
N GLU A 61 -7.27 -16.23 12.41
CA GLU A 61 -8.50 -16.48 11.66
C GLU A 61 -8.16 -16.61 10.18
N LEU A 62 -8.80 -17.54 9.48
CA LEU A 62 -8.50 -17.81 8.07
C LEU A 62 -9.76 -17.70 7.21
N LEU A 63 -9.69 -16.87 6.20
CA LEU A 63 -10.67 -16.77 5.12
C LEU A 63 -9.98 -17.24 3.82
N VAL A 64 -10.41 -18.37 3.27
CA VAL A 64 -9.89 -18.86 1.99
C VAL A 64 -10.79 -18.37 0.86
N ILE A 65 -10.18 -17.82 -0.18
CA ILE A 65 -10.85 -17.40 -1.42
C ILE A 65 -10.22 -18.11 -2.62
N GLU A 66 -10.97 -18.26 -3.70
CA GLU A 66 -10.40 -18.76 -4.95
C GLU A 66 -9.41 -17.75 -5.54
N ARG A 67 -8.36 -18.23 -6.22
CA ARG A 67 -7.35 -17.37 -6.86
C ARG A 67 -7.94 -16.40 -7.88
N CYS A 68 -8.95 -16.85 -8.63
CA CYS A 68 -9.64 -16.02 -9.61
C CYS A 68 -10.48 -14.92 -8.98
N ASP A 69 -10.87 -15.07 -7.72
CA ASP A 69 -11.66 -14.09 -6.97
C ASP A 69 -10.78 -13.02 -6.30
N PHE A 70 -9.46 -13.17 -6.37
CA PHE A 70 -8.57 -12.18 -5.81
C PHE A 70 -8.62 -10.87 -6.59
N ASP A 71 -8.97 -9.82 -5.89
CA ASP A 71 -8.89 -8.43 -6.32
C ASP A 71 -8.30 -7.59 -5.19
N HIS A 72 -7.37 -6.70 -5.48
CA HIS A 72 -6.69 -5.93 -4.44
C HIS A 72 -7.65 -5.16 -3.54
N GLY A 73 -8.64 -4.49 -4.11
CA GLY A 73 -9.66 -3.75 -3.38
C GLY A 73 -10.74 -4.66 -2.82
N GLY A 74 -11.32 -5.55 -3.67
CA GLY A 74 -12.41 -6.45 -3.30
C GLY A 74 -12.03 -7.40 -2.16
N THR A 75 -10.82 -7.95 -2.16
CA THR A 75 -10.33 -8.81 -1.08
C THR A 75 -10.25 -8.05 0.25
N ARG A 76 -9.75 -6.80 0.23
CA ARG A 76 -9.70 -5.95 1.42
C ARG A 76 -11.08 -5.49 1.86
N GLN A 77 -11.98 -5.26 0.93
CA GLN A 77 -13.38 -4.95 1.23
C GLN A 77 -14.09 -6.13 1.92
N ARG A 78 -13.87 -7.38 1.46
CA ARG A 78 -14.36 -8.59 2.14
C ARG A 78 -13.80 -8.70 3.57
N ALA A 79 -12.51 -8.40 3.77
CA ALA A 79 -11.89 -8.39 5.10
C ALA A 79 -12.53 -7.35 6.03
N LEU A 80 -12.87 -6.15 5.54
CA LEU A 80 -13.60 -5.14 6.31
C LEU A 80 -14.98 -5.62 6.77
N HIS A 81 -15.67 -6.41 5.95
CA HIS A 81 -16.96 -7.00 6.32
C HIS A 81 -16.78 -8.14 7.33
N TYR A 82 -15.74 -8.96 7.19
CA TYR A 82 -15.42 -10.03 8.11
C TYR A 82 -15.07 -9.50 9.51
N LEU A 83 -14.29 -8.41 9.57
CA LEU A 83 -13.88 -7.70 10.78
C LEU A 83 -14.90 -6.61 11.18
N SER A 84 -16.18 -6.93 11.10
CA SER A 84 -17.28 -5.95 11.28
C SER A 84 -17.40 -5.38 12.67
N ASP A 85 -16.87 -6.05 13.66
CA ASP A 85 -16.83 -5.68 15.09
C ASP A 85 -15.55 -4.89 15.47
N CYS A 86 -14.65 -4.64 14.51
CA CYS A 86 -13.46 -3.84 14.73
C CYS A 86 -13.70 -2.37 14.38
N ASP A 87 -13.23 -1.46 15.24
CA ASP A 87 -13.25 -0.01 15.00
C ASP A 87 -12.17 0.42 14.03
N ILE A 88 -11.00 -0.21 14.13
CA ILE A 88 -9.83 0.04 13.29
C ILE A 88 -9.39 -1.26 12.63
N VAL A 89 -9.13 -1.22 11.32
CA VAL A 89 -8.58 -2.37 10.59
C VAL A 89 -7.24 -1.99 9.99
N ILE A 90 -6.21 -2.75 10.36
CA ILE A 90 -4.85 -2.64 9.82
C ILE A 90 -4.70 -3.62 8.66
N PHE A 91 -4.09 -3.19 7.57
CA PHE A 91 -3.66 -4.03 6.46
C PHE A 91 -2.13 -4.07 6.41
N LEU A 92 -1.61 -5.28 6.34
CA LEU A 92 -0.20 -5.59 6.05
C LEU A 92 -0.14 -6.52 4.84
N THR A 93 0.86 -6.38 3.98
CA THR A 93 1.14 -7.41 2.97
C THR A 93 2.05 -8.48 3.55
N GLN A 94 2.02 -9.68 2.98
CA GLN A 94 2.80 -10.85 3.45
C GLN A 94 4.32 -10.65 3.39
N ASP A 95 4.78 -9.63 2.68
CA ASP A 95 6.19 -9.25 2.49
C ASP A 95 6.57 -7.96 3.24
N ALA A 96 5.65 -7.39 4.01
CA ALA A 96 5.93 -6.26 4.89
C ALA A 96 6.18 -6.76 6.32
N LEU A 97 7.41 -6.66 6.80
CA LEU A 97 7.80 -7.08 8.15
C LEU A 97 7.82 -5.87 9.08
N ILE A 98 7.05 -5.86 10.16
CA ILE A 98 7.16 -4.79 11.15
C ILE A 98 8.60 -4.70 11.69
N ALA A 99 9.10 -3.48 11.83
CA ALA A 99 10.50 -3.26 12.22
C ALA A 99 10.74 -3.45 13.71
N ASP A 100 9.72 -3.14 14.54
CA ASP A 100 9.75 -3.28 15.99
C ASP A 100 8.36 -3.62 16.53
N GLN A 101 8.27 -3.94 17.83
CA GLN A 101 7.03 -4.37 18.48
C GLN A 101 6.02 -3.25 18.69
N ASP A 102 6.44 -2.00 18.66
CA ASP A 102 5.59 -0.83 18.87
C ASP A 102 4.98 -0.30 17.57
N ALA A 103 5.45 -0.79 16.41
CA ALA A 103 5.05 -0.26 15.11
C ALA A 103 3.53 -0.25 14.88
N LEU A 104 2.82 -1.31 15.31
CA LEU A 104 1.35 -1.38 15.19
C LEU A 104 0.66 -0.38 16.13
N ALA A 105 1.14 -0.25 17.36
CA ALA A 105 0.60 0.69 18.34
C ALA A 105 0.83 2.14 17.90
N GLN A 106 2.02 2.45 17.37
CA GLN A 106 2.34 3.77 16.81
C GLN A 106 1.45 4.14 15.63
N LEU A 107 1.12 3.16 14.77
CA LEU A 107 0.18 3.39 13.66
C LEU A 107 -1.24 3.66 14.16
N VAL A 108 -1.69 2.92 15.17
CA VAL A 108 -3.03 3.07 15.77
C VAL A 108 -3.19 4.39 16.51
N ALA A 109 -2.12 4.90 17.14
CA ALA A 109 -2.13 6.18 17.85
C ALA A 109 -2.52 7.38 16.94
N ALA A 110 -2.37 7.28 15.62
CA ALA A 110 -2.87 8.31 14.70
C ALA A 110 -4.38 8.55 14.82
N PHE A 111 -5.15 7.57 15.29
CA PHE A 111 -6.60 7.65 15.44
C PHE A 111 -7.06 8.30 16.74
N ASP A 112 -6.14 8.74 17.60
CA ASP A 112 -6.43 9.63 18.74
C ASP A 112 -6.96 10.98 18.24
N ASP A 113 -6.56 11.42 17.03
CA ASP A 113 -7.29 12.47 16.31
C ASP A 113 -8.55 11.86 15.68
N PRO A 114 -9.76 12.24 16.17
CA PRO A 114 -11.02 11.71 15.65
C PRO A 114 -11.27 12.08 14.19
N GLY A 115 -10.58 13.08 13.66
CA GLY A 115 -10.64 13.48 12.25
C GLY A 115 -9.82 12.61 11.30
N VAL A 116 -8.97 11.70 11.81
CA VAL A 116 -8.18 10.79 10.98
C VAL A 116 -9.02 9.59 10.56
N GLY A 117 -9.21 9.43 9.25
CA GLY A 117 -9.93 8.31 8.64
C GLY A 117 -9.02 7.15 8.24
N ALA A 118 -7.77 7.44 7.88
CA ALA A 118 -6.74 6.44 7.58
C ALA A 118 -5.35 6.92 7.97
N ALA A 119 -4.48 5.94 8.29
CA ALA A 119 -3.07 6.16 8.59
C ALA A 119 -2.21 5.14 7.85
N PHE A 120 -0.95 5.48 7.52
CA PHE A 120 0.00 4.54 6.96
C PHE A 120 1.39 4.75 7.55
N GLY A 121 2.13 3.65 7.69
CA GLY A 121 3.45 3.64 8.28
C GLY A 121 4.58 3.84 7.27
N ARG A 122 5.76 4.04 7.81
CA ARG A 122 7.02 4.19 7.08
C ARG A 122 7.52 2.86 6.55
N GLN A 123 7.77 2.79 5.26
CA GLN A 123 8.41 1.63 4.66
C GLN A 123 9.92 1.84 4.55
N LEU A 124 10.66 0.98 5.21
CA LEU A 124 12.11 0.91 5.15
C LEU A 124 12.55 -0.17 4.14
N PRO A 125 13.71 -0.02 3.50
CA PRO A 125 14.20 -1.06 2.60
C PRO A 125 14.56 -2.33 3.38
N HIS A 126 14.32 -3.51 2.78
CA HIS A 126 14.86 -4.76 3.25
C HIS A 126 16.39 -4.74 3.24
N PRO A 127 17.09 -5.58 4.06
CA PRO A 127 18.55 -5.63 4.09
C PRO A 127 19.20 -5.94 2.75
N ASP A 128 18.53 -6.69 1.88
CA ASP A 128 18.96 -7.07 0.53
C ASP A 128 18.52 -6.07 -0.56
N ALA A 129 17.93 -4.94 -0.18
CA ALA A 129 17.46 -3.94 -1.13
C ALA A 129 18.64 -3.37 -1.93
N SER A 130 18.50 -3.35 -3.25
CA SER A 130 19.44 -2.65 -4.11
C SER A 130 19.46 -1.15 -3.79
N PRO A 131 20.58 -0.43 -4.08
CA PRO A 131 20.62 1.01 -3.86
C PRO A 131 19.48 1.79 -4.51
N ILE A 132 19.00 1.36 -5.66
CA ILE A 132 17.85 1.96 -6.36
C ILE A 132 16.54 1.71 -5.58
N ALA A 133 16.31 0.48 -5.16
CA ALA A 133 15.12 0.12 -4.36
C ALA A 133 15.14 0.84 -3.00
N ALA A 134 16.29 0.90 -2.34
CA ALA A 134 16.46 1.60 -1.06
C ALA A 134 16.17 3.11 -1.21
N HIS A 135 16.72 3.77 -2.23
CA HIS A 135 16.43 5.18 -2.49
C HIS A 135 14.95 5.44 -2.66
N ALA A 136 14.22 4.57 -3.40
CA ALA A 136 12.79 4.73 -3.61
C ALA A 136 12.00 4.70 -2.28
N ARG A 137 12.45 3.92 -1.28
CA ARG A 137 11.85 3.93 0.06
C ARG A 137 12.14 5.22 0.79
N TYR A 138 13.40 5.61 0.91
CA TYR A 138 13.79 6.85 1.61
C TYR A 138 13.15 8.10 1.01
N PHE A 139 12.98 8.16 -0.30
CA PHE A 139 12.33 9.30 -0.97
C PHE A 139 10.83 9.38 -0.70
N ASN A 140 10.13 8.24 -0.73
CA ASN A 140 8.68 8.23 -0.59
C ASN A 140 8.19 8.18 0.87
N TYR A 141 9.06 7.73 1.80
CA TYR A 141 8.74 7.56 3.21
C TYR A 141 9.78 8.30 4.07
N PRO A 142 9.68 9.64 4.18
CA PRO A 142 10.58 10.45 4.99
C PRO A 142 10.45 10.10 6.48
N ASP A 143 11.37 10.65 7.30
CA ASP A 143 11.42 10.41 8.73
C ASP A 143 10.60 11.40 9.57
N GLU A 144 9.74 12.16 8.93
CA GLU A 144 8.86 13.15 9.56
C GLU A 144 7.41 12.79 9.34
N SER A 145 6.65 12.60 10.43
CA SER A 145 5.23 12.33 10.45
C SER A 145 4.42 13.54 10.00
N ARG A 146 3.26 13.30 9.37
CA ARG A 146 2.39 14.39 8.91
C ARG A 146 0.93 13.94 8.83
N VAL A 147 0.03 14.89 9.03
CA VAL A 147 -1.40 14.74 8.76
C VAL A 147 -1.77 15.66 7.59
N VAL A 148 -2.54 15.15 6.64
CA VAL A 148 -2.98 15.90 5.45
C VAL A 148 -4.50 15.87 5.34
N ALA A 149 -5.05 16.95 4.77
CA ALA A 149 -6.47 17.13 4.49
C ALA A 149 -6.67 17.69 3.09
N THR A 150 -7.91 17.91 2.67
CA THR A 150 -8.22 18.52 1.36
C THR A 150 -7.57 19.88 1.14
N ALA A 151 -7.33 20.65 2.21
CA ALA A 151 -6.62 21.93 2.14
C ALA A 151 -5.17 21.81 1.63
N ASP A 152 -4.58 20.63 1.71
CA ASP A 152 -3.21 20.37 1.24
C ASP A 152 -3.12 20.05 -0.26
N ILE A 153 -4.25 19.83 -0.94
CA ILE A 153 -4.30 19.47 -2.36
C ILE A 153 -3.53 20.48 -3.24
N PRO A 154 -3.67 21.81 -3.06
CA PRO A 154 -2.93 22.76 -3.91
C PRO A 154 -1.40 22.62 -3.80
N ARG A 155 -0.90 22.12 -2.67
CA ARG A 155 0.55 21.94 -2.40
C ARG A 155 1.06 20.56 -2.80
N LEU A 156 0.26 19.50 -2.57
CA LEU A 156 0.70 18.11 -2.68
C LEU A 156 0.15 17.40 -3.94
N GLY A 157 -0.90 17.95 -4.55
CA GLY A 157 -1.56 17.27 -5.68
C GLY A 157 -2.03 15.87 -5.29
N ILE A 158 -1.90 14.92 -6.19
CA ILE A 158 -2.28 13.51 -5.99
C ILE A 158 -1.62 12.86 -4.75
N LYS A 159 -0.47 13.37 -4.30
CA LYS A 159 0.18 12.87 -3.08
C LYS A 159 -0.62 13.14 -1.81
N THR A 160 -1.60 14.03 -1.83
CA THR A 160 -2.50 14.22 -0.70
C THR A 160 -3.29 12.95 -0.38
N ALA A 161 -3.64 12.15 -1.41
CA ALA A 161 -4.36 10.89 -1.25
C ALA A 161 -3.44 9.66 -1.11
N PHE A 162 -2.12 9.86 -0.99
CA PHE A 162 -1.17 8.76 -0.91
C PHE A 162 -1.35 7.95 0.37
N LEU A 163 -1.62 6.66 0.21
CA LEU A 163 -1.64 5.62 1.23
C LEU A 163 -0.89 4.40 0.68
N SER A 164 -0.56 3.45 1.54
CA SER A 164 0.02 2.18 1.11
C SER A 164 -0.45 1.03 1.99
N ASN A 165 -1.29 0.17 1.43
CA ASN A 165 -1.82 -1.03 2.09
C ASN A 165 -0.76 -2.10 2.41
N SER A 166 0.49 -1.85 2.05
CA SER A 166 1.58 -2.68 2.59
C SER A 166 1.77 -2.48 4.09
N PHE A 167 1.40 -1.30 4.64
CA PHE A 167 1.30 -1.03 6.06
C PHE A 167 0.40 0.19 6.29
N ALA A 168 -0.91 -0.03 6.40
CA ALA A 168 -1.90 1.03 6.60
C ALA A 168 -3.01 0.59 7.56
N ALA A 169 -3.64 1.55 8.20
CA ALA A 169 -4.79 1.35 9.08
C ALA A 169 -5.93 2.28 8.69
N TYR A 170 -7.15 1.85 8.92
CA TYR A 170 -8.35 2.60 8.56
C TYR A 170 -9.34 2.59 9.73
N ARG A 171 -9.92 3.75 10.04
CA ARG A 171 -11.17 3.80 10.80
C ARG A 171 -12.24 3.15 9.94
N ARG A 172 -12.71 1.97 10.35
CA ARG A 172 -13.57 1.12 9.53
C ARG A 172 -14.84 1.83 9.08
N GLU A 173 -15.53 2.49 10.01
CA GLU A 173 -16.77 3.22 9.70
C GLU A 173 -16.52 4.36 8.69
N ALA A 174 -15.44 5.12 8.87
CA ALA A 174 -15.05 6.19 7.95
C ALA A 174 -14.84 5.66 6.53
N LEU A 175 -14.09 4.54 6.39
CA LEU A 175 -13.82 3.96 5.09
C LEU A 175 -15.10 3.43 4.43
N ILE A 176 -15.96 2.73 5.17
CA ILE A 176 -17.23 2.20 4.64
C ILE A 176 -18.14 3.35 4.20
N SER A 177 -18.31 4.38 5.03
CA SER A 177 -19.16 5.54 4.71
C SER A 177 -18.63 6.34 3.52
N ALA A 178 -17.33 6.34 3.28
CA ALA A 178 -16.70 6.96 2.12
C ALA A 178 -16.80 6.11 0.83
N GLY A 179 -17.41 4.90 0.89
CA GLY A 179 -17.61 4.01 -0.25
C GLY A 179 -16.61 2.85 -0.33
N GLY A 180 -15.87 2.58 0.75
CA GLY A 180 -14.98 1.42 0.87
C GLY A 180 -13.80 1.40 -0.10
N PHE A 181 -13.19 0.23 -0.22
CA PHE A 181 -12.20 -0.03 -1.27
C PHE A 181 -12.89 -0.20 -2.64
N PRO A 182 -12.27 0.29 -3.71
CA PRO A 182 -12.78 0.05 -5.07
C PRO A 182 -12.52 -1.41 -5.48
N GLU A 183 -13.45 -1.99 -6.21
CA GLU A 183 -13.29 -3.30 -6.87
C GLU A 183 -12.90 -3.12 -8.33
N GLY A 184 -12.23 -4.12 -8.92
CA GLY A 184 -11.85 -4.13 -10.33
C GLY A 184 -10.86 -3.03 -10.71
N THR A 185 -10.01 -2.58 -9.79
CA THR A 185 -8.91 -1.66 -10.10
C THR A 185 -7.61 -2.43 -10.34
N ILE A 186 -6.81 -1.96 -11.30
CA ILE A 186 -5.57 -2.65 -11.65
C ILE A 186 -4.54 -2.62 -10.51
N LEU A 187 -4.49 -1.51 -9.75
CA LEU A 187 -3.64 -1.29 -8.58
C LEU A 187 -4.05 0.00 -7.86
N SER A 188 -3.42 0.31 -6.72
CA SER A 188 -3.60 1.55 -5.94
C SER A 188 -5.04 1.77 -5.43
N GLU A 189 -5.71 0.71 -5.04
CA GLU A 189 -7.00 0.74 -4.35
C GLU A 189 -6.93 1.58 -3.06
N ASP A 190 -5.75 1.62 -2.44
CA ASP A 190 -5.41 2.43 -1.28
C ASP A 190 -5.46 3.93 -1.58
N MET A 191 -4.89 4.38 -2.68
CA MET A 191 -4.95 5.79 -3.11
C MET A 191 -6.39 6.21 -3.42
N ILE A 192 -7.18 5.36 -4.06
CA ILE A 192 -8.59 5.63 -4.35
C ILE A 192 -9.38 5.73 -3.03
N ALA A 193 -9.15 4.81 -2.08
CA ALA A 193 -9.75 4.86 -0.75
C ALA A 193 -9.35 6.15 -0.01
N GLY A 194 -8.08 6.54 -0.06
CA GLY A 194 -7.59 7.80 0.51
C GLY A 194 -8.26 9.03 -0.12
N ALA A 195 -8.42 9.04 -1.44
CA ALA A 195 -9.13 10.12 -2.13
C ALA A 195 -10.61 10.19 -1.75
N ARG A 196 -11.29 9.04 -1.60
CA ARG A 196 -12.69 8.97 -1.12
C ARG A 196 -12.81 9.50 0.31
N LEU A 197 -11.91 9.12 1.21
CA LEU A 197 -11.85 9.62 2.59
C LEU A 197 -11.66 11.14 2.63
N LEU A 198 -10.71 11.68 1.86
CA LEU A 198 -10.51 13.13 1.76
C LEU A 198 -11.76 13.86 1.24
N LYS A 199 -12.46 13.31 0.23
CA LYS A 199 -13.73 13.87 -0.27
C LYS A 199 -14.83 13.87 0.79
N ALA A 200 -14.82 12.87 1.68
CA ALA A 200 -15.74 12.78 2.81
C ALA A 200 -15.34 13.68 4.01
N GLY A 201 -14.24 14.44 3.90
CA GLY A 201 -13.77 15.38 4.93
C GLY A 201 -12.81 14.78 5.95
N TRP A 202 -12.42 13.51 5.80
CA TRP A 202 -11.45 12.87 6.67
C TRP A 202 -10.01 13.32 6.36
N LYS A 203 -9.15 13.25 7.37
CA LYS A 203 -7.71 13.44 7.26
C LYS A 203 -7.02 12.10 7.03
N LEU A 204 -5.83 12.15 6.39
CA LEU A 204 -4.92 11.01 6.27
C LEU A 204 -3.64 11.30 7.04
N ALA A 205 -3.16 10.31 7.82
CA ALA A 205 -1.95 10.44 8.63
C ALA A 205 -0.82 9.58 8.03
N TYR A 206 0.37 10.13 7.97
CA TYR A 206 1.61 9.39 7.77
C TYR A 206 2.36 9.33 9.11
N CYS A 207 2.68 8.12 9.56
CA CYS A 207 3.35 7.85 10.82
C CYS A 207 4.78 7.36 10.55
N ALA A 208 5.75 8.24 10.69
CA ALA A 208 7.16 7.94 10.40
C ALA A 208 7.78 6.99 11.43
N GLU A 209 7.25 6.98 12.64
CA GLU A 209 7.66 6.12 13.75
C GLU A 209 7.17 4.68 13.55
N ALA A 210 5.98 4.49 12.97
CA ALA A 210 5.43 3.18 12.64
C ALA A 210 6.16 2.59 11.44
N CYS A 211 7.18 1.76 11.67
CA CYS A 211 8.07 1.26 10.62
C CYS A 211 7.79 -0.19 10.23
N ALA A 212 7.87 -0.47 8.91
CA ALA A 212 7.90 -1.83 8.38
C ALA A 212 8.97 -1.95 7.30
N LEU A 213 9.67 -3.08 7.25
CA LEU A 213 10.58 -3.43 6.16
C LEU A 213 9.75 -3.88 4.96
N HIS A 214 9.82 -3.14 3.85
CA HIS A 214 9.13 -3.48 2.61
C HIS A 214 9.81 -2.79 1.42
N SER A 215 10.37 -3.58 0.52
CA SER A 215 10.97 -3.08 -0.72
C SER A 215 11.01 -4.18 -1.77
N HIS A 216 11.09 -3.79 -3.04
CA HIS A 216 11.17 -4.71 -4.17
C HIS A 216 12.36 -4.37 -5.04
N ASN A 217 13.17 -5.39 -5.35
CA ASN A 217 14.25 -5.30 -6.32
C ASN A 217 13.72 -5.59 -7.74
N TYR A 218 12.86 -4.71 -8.26
CA TYR A 218 12.27 -4.89 -9.58
C TYR A 218 13.33 -5.00 -10.66
N SER A 219 13.15 -5.94 -11.59
CA SER A 219 13.84 -5.97 -12.87
C SER A 219 13.42 -4.77 -13.74
N LEU A 220 14.14 -4.52 -14.82
CA LEU A 220 13.78 -3.46 -15.78
C LEU A 220 12.39 -3.68 -16.39
N VAL A 221 12.04 -4.95 -16.64
CA VAL A 221 10.74 -5.33 -17.22
C VAL A 221 9.61 -5.09 -16.22
N GLU A 222 9.76 -5.55 -14.98
CA GLU A 222 8.75 -5.37 -13.93
C GLU A 222 8.52 -3.88 -13.63
N GLU A 223 9.59 -3.08 -13.63
CA GLU A 223 9.47 -1.65 -13.41
C GLU A 223 8.72 -0.95 -14.55
N PHE A 224 8.99 -1.33 -15.81
CA PHE A 224 8.21 -0.87 -16.96
C PHE A 224 6.74 -1.26 -16.82
N GLN A 225 6.46 -2.54 -16.50
CA GLN A 225 5.11 -3.07 -16.35
C GLN A 225 4.33 -2.36 -15.23
N ARG A 226 4.97 -2.12 -14.09
CA ARG A 226 4.37 -1.38 -12.97
C ARG A 226 3.95 0.04 -13.41
N TYR A 227 4.82 0.73 -14.16
CA TYR A 227 4.50 2.08 -14.63
C TYR A 227 3.47 2.07 -15.77
N PHE A 228 3.40 1.00 -16.56
CA PHE A 228 2.29 0.79 -17.49
C PHE A 228 0.96 0.71 -16.71
N ASP A 229 0.91 -0.09 -15.65
CA ASP A 229 -0.29 -0.24 -14.83
C ASP A 229 -0.68 1.08 -14.12
N ILE A 230 0.28 1.87 -13.63
CA ILE A 230 0.02 3.23 -13.12
C ILE A 230 -0.57 4.14 -14.21
N GLY A 231 -0.09 4.02 -15.43
CA GLY A 231 -0.65 4.75 -16.57
C GLY A 231 -2.10 4.35 -16.87
N VAL A 232 -2.41 3.06 -16.81
CA VAL A 232 -3.78 2.51 -16.94
C VAL A 232 -4.69 3.05 -15.83
N LEU A 233 -4.23 3.00 -14.58
CA LEU A 233 -4.96 3.58 -13.44
C LEU A 233 -5.34 5.04 -13.71
N HIS A 234 -4.35 5.88 -14.06
CA HIS A 234 -4.58 7.30 -14.32
C HIS A 234 -5.41 7.58 -15.59
N HIS A 235 -5.57 6.60 -16.46
CA HIS A 235 -6.50 6.69 -17.59
C HIS A 235 -7.92 6.34 -17.16
N ARG A 236 -8.09 5.26 -16.43
CA ARG A 236 -9.40 4.76 -15.99
C ARG A 236 -10.00 5.58 -14.85
N GLU A 237 -9.16 5.99 -13.90
CA GLU A 237 -9.52 6.83 -12.76
C GLU A 237 -9.09 8.29 -12.96
N ALA A 238 -9.39 8.85 -14.14
CA ALA A 238 -8.97 10.21 -14.52
C ALA A 238 -9.39 11.27 -13.50
N TRP A 239 -10.55 11.06 -12.83
CA TRP A 239 -11.05 11.95 -11.79
C TRP A 239 -10.05 12.19 -10.64
N LEU A 240 -9.14 11.24 -10.37
CA LEU A 240 -8.09 11.44 -9.36
C LEU A 240 -7.20 12.62 -9.72
N LEU A 241 -6.72 12.65 -10.97
CA LEU A 241 -5.87 13.75 -11.45
C LEU A 241 -6.66 15.03 -11.71
N ASP A 242 -7.92 14.91 -12.11
CA ASP A 242 -8.80 16.08 -12.36
C ASP A 242 -9.13 16.79 -11.03
N TRP A 243 -9.31 16.04 -9.96
CA TRP A 243 -9.64 16.62 -8.64
C TRP A 243 -8.40 16.99 -7.82
N LEU A 244 -7.43 16.07 -7.72
CA LEU A 244 -6.25 16.28 -6.87
C LEU A 244 -5.15 17.09 -7.56
N GLY A 245 -5.14 17.12 -8.89
CA GLY A 245 -4.04 17.66 -9.67
C GLY A 245 -2.82 16.74 -9.67
N ARG A 246 -1.81 17.16 -10.44
CA ARG A 246 -0.53 16.46 -10.49
C ARG A 246 0.37 16.92 -9.36
N ALA A 247 1.22 16.04 -8.85
CA ALA A 247 2.32 16.41 -7.99
C ALA A 247 3.44 17.02 -8.87
N GLU A 248 3.30 18.33 -9.19
CA GLU A 248 4.21 19.02 -10.10
C GLU A 248 5.66 18.99 -9.61
N GLY A 249 6.58 18.72 -10.52
CA GLY A 249 8.01 18.65 -10.22
C GLY A 249 8.46 17.41 -9.45
N GLU A 250 7.53 16.56 -8.99
CA GLU A 250 7.86 15.39 -8.17
C GLU A 250 8.76 14.39 -8.89
N GLY A 251 8.44 14.06 -10.14
CA GLY A 251 9.30 13.18 -10.94
C GLY A 251 10.72 13.72 -11.11
N GLY A 252 10.84 15.02 -11.33
CA GLY A 252 12.15 15.69 -11.42
C GLY A 252 12.90 15.70 -10.08
N ARG A 253 12.18 15.89 -8.96
CA ARG A 253 12.77 15.80 -7.60
C ARG A 253 13.23 14.39 -7.30
N PHE A 254 12.42 13.38 -7.65
CA PHE A 254 12.81 11.98 -7.49
C PHE A 254 14.10 11.67 -8.25
N VAL A 255 14.15 11.97 -9.55
CA VAL A 255 15.33 11.68 -10.39
C VAL A 255 16.57 12.40 -9.86
N ARG A 256 16.46 13.68 -9.50
CA ARG A 256 17.61 14.43 -8.94
C ARG A 256 18.11 13.83 -7.62
N SER A 257 17.17 13.44 -6.75
CA SER A 257 17.48 12.79 -5.48
C SER A 257 18.14 11.42 -5.70
N GLU A 258 17.61 10.62 -6.63
CA GLU A 258 18.15 9.29 -6.97
C GLU A 258 19.58 9.40 -7.51
N LEU A 259 19.82 10.31 -8.46
CA LEU A 259 21.15 10.55 -9.00
C LEU A 259 22.14 11.00 -7.92
N SER A 260 21.73 11.91 -7.03
CA SER A 260 22.56 12.36 -5.90
C SER A 260 22.88 11.24 -4.92
N TYR A 261 21.89 10.42 -4.59
CA TYR A 261 22.04 9.27 -3.70
C TYR A 261 22.98 8.22 -4.30
N LEU A 262 22.77 7.86 -5.56
CA LEU A 262 23.58 6.86 -6.27
C LEU A 262 25.00 7.35 -6.50
N TRP A 263 25.21 8.62 -6.84
CA TRP A 263 26.55 9.19 -6.99
C TRP A 263 27.42 8.96 -5.76
N ARG A 264 26.83 9.06 -4.57
CA ARG A 264 27.56 8.90 -3.29
C ARG A 264 27.72 7.45 -2.86
N ARG A 265 26.81 6.55 -3.23
CA ARG A 265 26.73 5.19 -2.66
C ARG A 265 26.98 4.06 -3.66
N ALA A 266 26.62 4.27 -4.93
CA ALA A 266 26.67 3.25 -5.98
C ALA A 266 26.78 3.88 -7.38
N PRO A 267 27.86 4.65 -7.68
CA PRO A 267 27.94 5.41 -8.94
C PRO A 267 27.88 4.54 -10.19
N TRP A 268 28.26 3.27 -10.11
CA TRP A 268 28.12 2.30 -11.21
C TRP A 268 26.66 1.98 -11.58
N ARG A 269 25.69 2.34 -10.73
CA ARG A 269 24.25 2.17 -10.99
C ARG A 269 23.61 3.35 -11.72
N LEU A 270 24.33 4.43 -11.95
CA LEU A 270 23.78 5.62 -12.62
C LEU A 270 23.27 5.34 -14.05
N PRO A 271 23.99 4.56 -14.90
CA PRO A 271 23.45 4.21 -16.23
C PRO A 271 22.15 3.41 -16.15
N GLU A 272 22.06 2.48 -15.18
CA GLU A 272 20.85 1.71 -14.93
C GLU A 272 19.68 2.60 -14.48
N ALA A 273 19.92 3.54 -13.55
CA ALA A 273 18.89 4.48 -13.09
C ALA A 273 18.35 5.35 -14.24
N GLY A 274 19.23 5.81 -15.13
CA GLY A 274 18.83 6.52 -16.36
C GLY A 274 17.92 5.69 -17.26
N LEU A 275 18.30 4.44 -17.53
CA LEU A 275 17.48 3.51 -18.31
C LEU A 275 16.12 3.24 -17.64
N ARG A 276 16.11 3.00 -16.32
CA ARG A 276 14.87 2.82 -15.54
C ARG A 276 13.95 4.02 -15.64
N THR A 277 14.48 5.23 -15.58
CA THR A 277 13.70 6.47 -15.73
C THR A 277 13.02 6.54 -17.12
N LEU A 278 13.72 6.17 -18.18
CA LEU A 278 13.16 6.11 -19.54
C LEU A 278 12.07 5.05 -19.64
N LEU A 279 12.29 3.86 -19.08
CA LEU A 279 11.33 2.76 -19.07
C LEU A 279 10.07 3.10 -18.28
N LYS A 280 10.21 3.74 -17.12
CA LYS A 280 9.09 4.28 -16.32
C LYS A 280 8.24 5.25 -17.15
N TYR A 281 8.88 6.20 -17.80
CA TYR A 281 8.19 7.17 -18.65
C TYR A 281 7.48 6.51 -19.83
N ALA A 282 8.15 5.60 -20.53
CA ALA A 282 7.56 4.86 -21.65
C ALA A 282 6.38 3.99 -21.21
N GLY A 283 6.53 3.22 -20.12
CA GLY A 283 5.46 2.42 -19.53
C GLY A 283 4.24 3.27 -19.20
N TYR A 284 4.43 4.36 -18.44
CA TYR A 284 3.36 5.28 -18.06
C TYR A 284 2.62 5.87 -19.28
N ARG A 285 3.35 6.31 -20.29
CA ARG A 285 2.73 6.88 -21.51
C ARG A 285 1.92 5.86 -22.27
N LEU A 286 2.43 4.63 -22.40
CA LEU A 286 1.71 3.52 -23.03
C LEU A 286 0.47 3.13 -22.24
N GLY A 287 0.58 3.03 -20.90
CA GLY A 287 -0.54 2.74 -20.03
C GLY A 287 -1.66 3.78 -20.14
N LYS A 288 -1.33 5.06 -20.18
CA LYS A 288 -2.33 6.13 -20.43
C LYS A 288 -3.04 6.02 -21.80
N SER A 289 -2.48 5.29 -22.71
CA SER A 289 -3.05 5.06 -24.05
C SER A 289 -3.61 3.64 -24.19
N GLU A 290 -3.88 2.94 -23.09
CA GLU A 290 -4.26 1.52 -23.05
C GLU A 290 -5.49 1.21 -23.91
N ALA A 291 -6.44 2.12 -24.02
CA ALA A 291 -7.67 1.95 -24.80
C ALA A 291 -7.37 1.67 -26.30
N ARG A 292 -6.19 2.09 -26.79
CA ARG A 292 -5.77 1.87 -28.16
C ARG A 292 -5.00 0.56 -28.39
N LEU A 293 -4.72 -0.18 -27.31
CA LEU A 293 -3.90 -1.39 -27.36
C LEU A 293 -4.78 -2.65 -27.42
N PRO A 294 -4.44 -3.64 -28.25
CA PRO A 294 -5.08 -4.95 -28.23
C PRO A 294 -4.90 -5.65 -26.88
N LEU A 295 -5.88 -6.47 -26.49
CA LEU A 295 -5.89 -7.17 -25.19
C LEU A 295 -4.61 -7.98 -24.93
N GLY A 296 -4.14 -8.74 -25.93
CA GLY A 296 -2.91 -9.52 -25.81
C GLY A 296 -1.66 -8.67 -25.54
N VAL A 297 -1.62 -7.42 -26.07
CA VAL A 297 -0.54 -6.47 -25.79
C VAL A 297 -0.65 -5.94 -24.38
N LYS A 298 -1.85 -5.55 -23.93
CA LYS A 298 -2.10 -5.10 -22.54
C LYS A 298 -1.62 -6.15 -21.53
N ARG A 299 -1.98 -7.41 -21.72
CA ARG A 299 -1.54 -8.53 -20.87
C ARG A 299 -0.02 -8.71 -20.80
N ARG A 300 0.69 -8.45 -21.91
CA ARG A 300 2.16 -8.55 -21.96
C ARG A 300 2.85 -7.39 -21.25
N LEU A 301 2.28 -6.19 -21.38
CA LEU A 301 2.84 -4.96 -20.83
C LEU A 301 2.49 -4.73 -19.37
N SER A 302 1.49 -5.43 -18.83
CA SER A 302 1.01 -5.31 -17.46
C SER A 302 1.72 -6.28 -16.52
N MET A 303 1.95 -5.85 -15.29
CA MET A 303 2.33 -6.69 -14.15
C MET A 303 1.11 -7.50 -13.66
N HIS A 304 -0.07 -6.89 -13.67
CA HIS A 304 -1.33 -7.48 -13.21
C HIS A 304 -2.10 -8.13 -14.37
N LYS A 305 -1.59 -9.27 -14.87
CA LYS A 305 -2.14 -9.94 -16.07
C LYS A 305 -3.58 -10.41 -15.90
N HIS A 306 -3.97 -10.77 -14.68
CA HIS A 306 -5.33 -11.24 -14.36
C HIS A 306 -6.38 -10.15 -14.49
N PHE A 307 -6.01 -8.89 -14.35
CA PHE A 307 -6.88 -7.75 -14.56
C PHE A 307 -7.45 -7.67 -16.00
N TRP A 308 -6.80 -8.30 -16.96
CA TRP A 308 -7.14 -8.27 -18.38
C TRP A 308 -7.85 -9.55 -18.84
N LEU A 309 -8.63 -10.17 -17.97
CA LEU A 309 -9.44 -11.36 -18.31
C LEU A 309 -10.79 -10.97 -18.86
#